data_de97c88d9cc6e61fa24918c57221cd2c
#
_entry.id   de97c88d9cc6e61fa24918c57221cd2c
#
_cell.length_a   1.000
_cell.length_b   1.000
_cell.length_c   1.000
_cell.angle_alpha   90.00
_cell.angle_beta   90.00
_cell.angle_gamma   90.00
#
_symmetry.space_group_name_H-M   'P 1'
#
loop_
_entity.id
_entity.type
_entity.pdbx_description
1 polymer ?
#
loop_
_entity_poly.entity_id
_entity_poly.type
_entity_poly.pdbx_seq_one_letter_code
_entity_poly.pdbx_strand_id
1 'polypeptide(L)'
;MGAYQGLVPLGKVNTCDLPPDGSWPAFVSRAPSGLLEPGRSEPQEGHSPVVPSGHGLAALLAVELDIRVRKDLLMARQSRNGEPLGFEDTLWKAADKLRGSMDASEYKHVVLGLVFLKYIDDAFTERREKLAADLAKEGITGDQAVDLLESRDEYTAEGVFWVPPEARWEFLQSKAKQPEIGKLIDSAMDAVEVENPSLRGVLPKNYARPSLDVRRLGELVDLIAGLGLGAAEHREKDLLGRVYEYFLGRFASQEGKGGGEFYTPRSVVRLLVEMIEPYQGRVYDPCCGSGGMFVQSERFVEAHGGGRNDIAVYGQELNDTTWRLAKMNLAIRGIESDLGPRWGDSFHEDLHPDLKADFILANPPFNISDWGGDQLREDARWKYGAPPVGNANYAWLQLMASKLSPRGVAGIVLANGSLSSQQSGEGAIRQKMVEDDLVECIVALPSQLFYSTQIPASLWFLNRNKQNGHANSAWRERRGEVLFIDARKLGSMVDRTHRELIDEDIAKITSTYHAWRGEPDAGDYQDVLGFCASATTEQIAEHRFVLTPGRYVGTDYAQDDGEPIEEKVSRLKEQLHLAFEESDRLQALVMEALGRLDVG
;
A
#
# COMPACT_ATOMS: atom_id res chain seq x y z
N MET A 1 -39.99 -39.05 -31.19
CA MET A 1 -40.09 -38.50 -32.53
C MET A 1 -39.78 -37.01 -32.46
N GLY A 2 -38.82 -36.52 -33.25
CA GLY A 2 -38.42 -35.12 -33.45
C GLY A 2 -37.31 -34.66 -32.48
N ALA A 3 -36.15 -34.84 -32.78
CA ALA A 3 -35.10 -34.17 -33.57
C ALA A 3 -34.68 -32.81 -32.98
N TYR A 4 -33.54 -32.79 -32.29
CA TYR A 4 -32.63 -31.64 -32.27
C TYR A 4 -31.21 -32.16 -32.41
N GLN A 5 -30.67 -32.02 -33.62
CA GLN A 5 -29.25 -32.18 -33.94
C GLN A 5 -28.60 -30.79 -33.93
N GLY A 6 -27.37 -30.73 -33.43
CA GLY A 6 -26.41 -29.75 -33.88
C GLY A 6 -25.65 -28.98 -32.83
N LEU A 7 -24.75 -29.64 -32.06
CA LEU A 7 -23.61 -28.96 -31.46
C LEU A 7 -22.33 -29.72 -31.88
N VAL A 8 -21.54 -29.07 -32.70
CA VAL A 8 -20.21 -29.54 -33.15
C VAL A 8 -19.22 -29.29 -32.03
N PRO A 9 -18.40 -30.25 -31.60
CA PRO A 9 -17.34 -30.00 -30.61
C PRO A 9 -16.15 -29.32 -31.26
N LEU A 10 -15.68 -28.25 -30.67
CA LEU A 10 -14.42 -27.57 -31.02
C LEU A 10 -13.25 -28.53 -30.77
N GLY A 11 -12.56 -28.87 -31.83
CA GLY A 11 -11.39 -29.71 -31.84
C GLY A 11 -10.19 -29.08 -31.15
N LYS A 12 -9.44 -29.91 -30.46
CA LYS A 12 -8.11 -29.62 -29.90
C LYS A 12 -7.18 -29.11 -31.01
N VAL A 13 -6.65 -27.89 -30.81
CA VAL A 13 -5.56 -27.36 -31.64
C VAL A 13 -4.26 -27.94 -31.12
N ASN A 14 -3.56 -28.67 -31.96
CA ASN A 14 -2.21 -29.21 -31.71
C ASN A 14 -1.17 -28.08 -31.73
N THR A 15 -0.31 -28.05 -30.73
CA THR A 15 0.77 -27.08 -30.50
C THR A 15 2.04 -27.35 -31.34
N CYS A 16 1.93 -27.51 -32.64
CA CYS A 16 3.10 -27.84 -33.51
C CYS A 16 3.19 -27.06 -34.81
N ASP A 17 2.61 -25.85 -34.93
CA ASP A 17 2.83 -25.01 -36.12
C ASP A 17 2.90 -23.54 -35.76
N LEU A 18 4.02 -23.11 -35.20
CA LEU A 18 4.41 -21.71 -35.08
C LEU A 18 5.74 -21.47 -35.79
N PRO A 19 5.86 -20.48 -36.66
CA PRO A 19 7.12 -20.14 -37.31
C PRO A 19 8.12 -19.50 -36.33
N PRO A 20 9.43 -19.70 -36.55
CA PRO A 20 10.48 -19.38 -35.57
C PRO A 20 10.90 -17.92 -35.49
N ASP A 21 10.20 -16.95 -36.11
CA ASP A 21 10.60 -15.55 -36.22
C ASP A 21 9.67 -14.52 -35.58
N GLY A 22 8.62 -14.95 -34.89
CA GLY A 22 7.87 -14.08 -33.92
C GLY A 22 7.15 -12.89 -34.54
N SER A 23 6.77 -12.87 -35.84
CA SER A 23 6.10 -11.73 -36.46
C SER A 23 4.57 -11.89 -36.49
N TRP A 24 3.85 -10.98 -35.85
CA TRP A 24 2.41 -10.81 -35.93
C TRP A 24 2.03 -9.74 -36.96
N PRO A 25 0.98 -9.90 -37.79
CA PRO A 25 0.54 -8.87 -38.71
C PRO A 25 -0.24 -7.76 -38.01
N ALA A 26 0.15 -6.52 -38.30
CA ALA A 26 -0.53 -5.32 -37.86
C ALA A 26 -1.93 -5.18 -38.49
N PHE A 27 -2.96 -4.98 -37.67
CA PHE A 27 -4.29 -4.57 -38.13
C PHE A 27 -4.29 -3.08 -38.47
N VAL A 28 -4.31 -2.76 -39.76
CA VAL A 28 -4.52 -1.40 -40.26
C VAL A 28 -6.01 -1.22 -40.54
N SER A 29 -6.67 -0.30 -39.87
CA SER A 29 -8.02 0.15 -40.19
C SER A 29 -7.99 1.05 -41.41
N ARG A 30 -8.67 0.63 -42.51
CA ARG A 30 -8.88 1.42 -43.73
C ARG A 30 -10.07 2.35 -43.60
N ALA A 31 -9.85 3.64 -43.86
CA ALA A 31 -10.88 4.56 -44.30
C ALA A 31 -10.80 4.76 -45.82
N PRO A 32 -11.90 5.02 -46.52
CA PRO A 32 -11.96 4.96 -47.99
C PRO A 32 -11.42 6.21 -48.67
N SER A 33 -10.58 5.98 -49.66
CA SER A 33 -10.03 6.96 -50.59
C SER A 33 -10.97 7.22 -51.76
N GLY A 34 -11.23 8.49 -52.06
CA GLY A 34 -11.83 8.96 -53.31
C GLY A 34 -10.80 9.74 -54.14
N LEU A 35 -10.74 9.37 -55.40
CA LEU A 35 -9.83 9.77 -56.47
C LEU A 35 -9.77 11.28 -56.77
N LEU A 36 -8.59 11.79 -57.20
CA LEU A 36 -8.34 12.50 -58.48
C LEU A 36 -6.86 12.90 -58.61
N GLU A 37 -6.20 12.45 -59.71
CA GLU A 37 -4.90 12.88 -60.24
C GLU A 37 -5.09 13.84 -61.43
N PRO A 38 -3.98 14.28 -62.14
CA PRO A 38 -2.97 15.27 -61.73
C PRO A 38 -2.82 16.43 -62.73
N GLY A 39 -2.11 17.50 -62.36
CA GLY A 39 -1.74 18.58 -63.28
C GLY A 39 -0.44 19.28 -62.87
N ARG A 40 0.60 19.17 -63.71
CA ARG A 40 1.92 19.82 -63.61
C ARG A 40 1.86 21.33 -63.76
N SER A 41 2.66 22.07 -63.00
CA SER A 41 3.62 23.11 -63.47
C SER A 41 4.31 23.81 -62.29
N GLU A 42 5.63 23.86 -62.34
CA GLU A 42 6.56 24.72 -61.56
C GLU A 42 6.74 26.08 -62.26
N PRO A 43 7.55 27.01 -61.70
CA PRO A 43 7.70 27.55 -60.30
C PRO A 43 7.56 29.08 -60.26
N GLN A 44 7.45 29.70 -59.09
CA GLN A 44 8.12 30.99 -58.77
C GLN A 44 8.08 31.33 -57.26
N GLU A 45 9.18 31.95 -56.83
CA GLU A 45 9.54 32.37 -55.48
C GLU A 45 8.62 33.43 -54.88
N GLY A 46 8.44 33.41 -53.55
CA GLY A 46 7.80 34.48 -52.80
C GLY A 46 7.65 34.14 -51.31
N HIS A 47 8.61 34.58 -50.47
CA HIS A 47 8.54 34.49 -49.05
C HIS A 47 7.34 35.25 -48.45
N SER A 48 6.50 34.57 -47.69
CA SER A 48 5.68 35.14 -46.62
C SER A 48 5.37 34.12 -45.55
N PRO A 49 5.27 34.46 -44.24
CA PRO A 49 5.24 33.53 -43.13
C PRO A 49 3.91 32.81 -43.08
N VAL A 50 3.98 31.49 -42.99
CA VAL A 50 2.82 30.62 -42.80
C VAL A 50 2.34 30.76 -41.35
N VAL A 51 1.16 31.33 -41.16
CA VAL A 51 0.40 31.28 -39.92
C VAL A 51 -0.20 29.87 -39.80
N PRO A 52 0.00 29.15 -38.69
CA PRO A 52 -0.61 27.82 -38.50
C PRO A 52 -2.14 27.96 -38.45
N SER A 53 -2.83 27.15 -39.25
CA SER A 53 -4.30 27.10 -39.28
C SER A 53 -4.85 26.77 -37.89
N GLY A 54 -5.83 27.57 -37.42
CA GLY A 54 -6.39 27.55 -36.06
C GLY A 54 -7.07 26.24 -35.60
N HIS A 55 -7.01 25.16 -36.38
CA HIS A 55 -7.58 23.86 -36.02
C HIS A 55 -6.64 23.01 -35.17
N GLY A 56 -5.32 23.15 -35.27
CA GLY A 56 -4.35 22.46 -34.45
C GLY A 56 -4.28 23.02 -33.03
N LEU A 57 -4.42 24.35 -32.89
CA LEU A 57 -4.36 25.00 -31.56
C LEU A 57 -5.62 24.72 -30.74
N ALA A 58 -6.79 24.62 -31.37
CA ALA A 58 -8.05 24.28 -30.71
C ALA A 58 -8.07 22.82 -30.21
N ALA A 59 -7.46 21.88 -30.96
CA ALA A 59 -7.34 20.49 -30.55
C ALA A 59 -6.33 20.32 -29.40
N LEU A 60 -5.20 21.02 -29.44
CA LEU A 60 -4.22 21.02 -28.33
C LEU A 60 -4.79 21.65 -27.05
N LEU A 61 -5.50 22.78 -27.17
CA LEU A 61 -6.19 23.42 -26.05
C LEU A 61 -7.33 22.55 -25.47
N ALA A 62 -8.04 21.80 -26.33
CA ALA A 62 -9.07 20.87 -25.86
C ALA A 62 -8.47 19.66 -25.10
N VAL A 63 -7.34 19.14 -25.55
CA VAL A 63 -6.60 18.06 -24.86
C VAL A 63 -6.00 18.58 -23.56
N GLU A 64 -5.37 19.76 -23.57
CA GLU A 64 -4.87 20.38 -22.31
C GLU A 64 -6.00 20.70 -21.32
N LEU A 65 -7.15 21.14 -21.79
CA LEU A 65 -8.33 21.42 -20.97
C LEU A 65 -8.90 20.12 -20.38
N ASP A 66 -8.98 19.04 -21.17
CA ASP A 66 -9.44 17.72 -20.71
C ASP A 66 -8.46 17.12 -19.67
N ILE A 67 -7.17 17.22 -19.91
CA ILE A 67 -6.13 16.79 -18.95
C ILE A 67 -6.22 17.63 -17.65
N ARG A 68 -6.41 18.95 -17.77
CA ARG A 68 -6.54 19.83 -16.61
C ARG A 68 -7.83 19.57 -15.82
N VAL A 69 -8.95 19.39 -16.51
CA VAL A 69 -10.25 19.04 -15.88
C VAL A 69 -10.19 17.65 -15.24
N ARG A 70 -9.54 16.68 -15.86
CA ARG A 70 -9.31 15.35 -15.24
C ARG A 70 -8.39 15.45 -14.03
N LYS A 71 -7.34 16.26 -14.11
CA LYS A 71 -6.42 16.51 -12.98
C LYS A 71 -7.11 17.23 -11.83
N ASP A 72 -7.93 18.25 -12.12
CA ASP A 72 -8.70 18.98 -11.12
C ASP A 72 -9.83 18.13 -10.51
N LEU A 73 -10.46 17.24 -11.29
CA LEU A 73 -11.42 16.24 -10.79
C LEU A 73 -10.75 15.16 -9.92
N LEU A 74 -9.55 14.71 -10.29
CA LEU A 74 -8.73 13.81 -9.48
C LEU A 74 -8.30 14.47 -8.17
N MET A 75 -7.82 15.72 -8.23
CA MET A 75 -7.45 16.50 -7.05
C MET A 75 -8.65 16.76 -6.14
N ALA A 76 -9.82 17.10 -6.70
CA ALA A 76 -11.05 17.29 -5.93
C ALA A 76 -11.60 15.98 -5.34
N ARG A 77 -11.39 14.82 -5.98
CA ARG A 77 -11.68 13.49 -5.40
C ARG A 77 -10.68 13.12 -4.30
N GLN A 78 -9.39 13.41 -4.49
CA GLN A 78 -8.35 13.14 -3.51
C GLN A 78 -8.48 14.02 -2.26
N SER A 79 -8.83 15.31 -2.38
CA SER A 79 -9.04 16.19 -1.24
C SER A 79 -10.26 15.79 -0.39
N ARG A 80 -11.30 15.18 -0.98
CA ARG A 80 -12.45 14.64 -0.25
C ARG A 80 -12.13 13.39 0.58
N ASN A 81 -11.08 12.65 0.22
CA ASN A 81 -10.68 11.43 0.93
C ASN A 81 -9.89 11.65 2.22
N GLY A 82 -9.56 12.87 2.58
CA GLY A 82 -8.80 13.23 3.79
C GLY A 82 -9.60 13.96 4.87
N GLU A 83 -10.82 14.47 4.60
CA GLU A 83 -11.60 15.17 5.61
C GLU A 83 -12.20 14.20 6.64
N PRO A 84 -12.11 14.52 7.97
CA PRO A 84 -12.76 13.73 9.01
C PRO A 84 -14.27 13.69 8.79
N LEU A 85 -14.86 12.50 8.84
CA LEU A 85 -16.30 12.31 8.64
C LEU A 85 -17.15 12.77 9.85
N GLY A 86 -16.49 13.24 10.91
CA GLY A 86 -17.11 13.80 12.11
C GLY A 86 -17.61 12.78 13.13
N PHE A 87 -17.77 11.51 12.75
CA PHE A 87 -18.20 10.44 13.66
C PHE A 87 -17.07 9.50 14.11
N GLU A 88 -15.92 9.53 13.42
CA GLU A 88 -14.75 8.68 13.69
C GLU A 88 -14.29 8.83 15.15
N ASP A 89 -14.19 10.06 15.65
CA ASP A 89 -13.82 10.33 17.03
C ASP A 89 -14.87 9.81 18.04
N THR A 90 -16.15 9.84 17.68
CA THR A 90 -17.22 9.31 18.52
C THR A 90 -17.14 7.80 18.61
N LEU A 91 -16.91 7.16 17.48
CA LEU A 91 -16.70 5.71 17.38
C LEU A 91 -15.46 5.28 18.15
N TRP A 92 -14.38 6.04 18.00
CA TRP A 92 -13.15 5.82 18.73
C TRP A 92 -13.34 5.91 20.25
N LYS A 93 -14.01 6.97 20.73
CA LYS A 93 -14.31 7.13 22.16
C LYS A 93 -15.15 6.00 22.74
N ALA A 94 -16.03 5.41 21.94
CA ALA A 94 -16.81 4.26 22.40
C ALA A 94 -15.98 2.98 22.40
N ALA A 95 -15.16 2.76 21.38
CA ALA A 95 -14.20 1.68 21.35
C ALA A 95 -13.19 1.78 22.51
N ASP A 96 -12.68 2.97 22.79
CA ASP A 96 -11.72 3.24 23.87
C ASP A 96 -12.28 2.94 25.28
N LYS A 97 -13.62 2.95 25.45
CA LYS A 97 -14.25 2.49 26.70
C LYS A 97 -14.01 1.00 26.99
N LEU A 98 -13.78 0.17 25.97
CA LEU A 98 -13.43 -1.25 26.16
C LEU A 98 -12.01 -1.43 26.71
N ARG A 99 -11.11 -0.46 26.47
CA ARG A 99 -9.71 -0.48 26.90
C ARG A 99 -9.53 -0.67 28.40
N GLY A 100 -10.47 -0.23 29.22
CA GLY A 100 -10.39 -0.39 30.69
C GLY A 100 -10.48 -1.86 31.18
N SER A 101 -10.82 -2.81 30.30
CA SER A 101 -11.01 -4.23 30.61
C SER A 101 -10.16 -5.17 29.74
N MET A 102 -9.37 -4.64 28.80
CA MET A 102 -8.65 -5.45 27.81
C MET A 102 -7.40 -4.72 27.30
N ASP A 103 -6.39 -5.48 26.83
CA ASP A 103 -5.23 -4.91 26.17
C ASP A 103 -5.57 -4.31 24.80
N ALA A 104 -4.76 -3.33 24.36
CA ALA A 104 -4.98 -2.61 23.11
C ALA A 104 -5.04 -3.56 21.90
N SER A 105 -4.17 -4.57 21.87
CA SER A 105 -4.14 -5.60 20.83
C SER A 105 -5.41 -6.45 20.77
N GLU A 106 -6.10 -6.65 21.89
CA GLU A 106 -7.29 -7.49 21.96
C GLU A 106 -8.57 -6.74 21.59
N TYR A 107 -8.78 -5.51 22.10
CA TYR A 107 -10.04 -4.81 21.85
C TYR A 107 -10.16 -4.32 20.39
N LYS A 108 -9.03 -4.10 19.68
CA LYS A 108 -9.08 -3.75 18.25
C LYS A 108 -9.81 -4.82 17.42
N HIS A 109 -9.57 -6.10 17.71
CA HIS A 109 -10.24 -7.20 16.99
C HIS A 109 -11.73 -7.26 17.25
N VAL A 110 -12.14 -6.98 18.49
CA VAL A 110 -13.55 -6.88 18.87
C VAL A 110 -14.25 -5.76 18.08
N VAL A 111 -13.65 -4.58 18.05
CA VAL A 111 -14.24 -3.41 17.37
C VAL A 111 -14.25 -3.62 15.85
N LEU A 112 -13.11 -4.00 15.26
CA LEU A 112 -13.00 -4.18 13.81
C LEU A 112 -13.86 -5.34 13.29
N GLY A 113 -14.01 -6.41 14.07
CA GLY A 113 -14.92 -7.49 13.73
C GLY A 113 -16.40 -7.05 13.70
N LEU A 114 -16.84 -6.24 14.68
CA LEU A 114 -18.21 -5.68 14.65
C LEU A 114 -18.41 -4.69 13.50
N VAL A 115 -17.43 -3.83 13.22
CA VAL A 115 -17.48 -2.93 12.07
C VAL A 115 -17.56 -3.73 10.76
N PHE A 116 -16.81 -4.81 10.66
CA PHE A 116 -16.86 -5.70 9.51
C PHE A 116 -18.26 -6.37 9.36
N LEU A 117 -18.80 -6.94 10.44
CA LEU A 117 -20.11 -7.57 10.43
C LEU A 117 -21.22 -6.58 10.03
N LYS A 118 -21.16 -5.35 10.54
CA LYS A 118 -22.09 -4.29 10.15
C LYS A 118 -21.97 -3.94 8.66
N TYR A 119 -20.75 -3.91 8.14
CA TYR A 119 -20.53 -3.64 6.73
C TYR A 119 -21.15 -4.69 5.81
N ILE A 120 -20.89 -5.95 6.07
CA ILE A 120 -21.46 -7.02 5.22
C ILE A 120 -22.98 -7.04 5.31
N ASP A 121 -23.55 -6.72 6.48
CA ASP A 121 -25.00 -6.61 6.65
C ASP A 121 -25.58 -5.40 5.89
N ASP A 122 -24.92 -4.25 5.90
CA ASP A 122 -25.36 -3.08 5.12
C ASP A 122 -25.32 -3.36 3.61
N ALA A 123 -24.23 -3.96 3.13
CA ALA A 123 -24.12 -4.36 1.72
C ALA A 123 -25.18 -5.40 1.31
N PHE A 124 -25.43 -6.35 2.20
CA PHE A 124 -26.50 -7.34 2.04
C PHE A 124 -27.88 -6.66 1.98
N THR A 125 -28.17 -5.77 2.91
CA THR A 125 -29.46 -5.06 2.98
C THR A 125 -29.70 -4.20 1.75
N GLU A 126 -28.70 -3.46 1.28
CA GLU A 126 -28.79 -2.67 0.05
C GLU A 126 -29.08 -3.55 -1.17
N ARG A 127 -28.36 -4.68 -1.31
CA ARG A 127 -28.62 -5.63 -2.39
C ARG A 127 -30.03 -6.22 -2.30
N ARG A 128 -30.48 -6.56 -1.10
CA ARG A 128 -31.83 -7.07 -0.84
C ARG A 128 -32.93 -6.09 -1.25
N GLU A 129 -32.77 -4.81 -0.91
CA GLU A 129 -33.70 -3.75 -1.31
C GLU A 129 -33.74 -3.57 -2.83
N LYS A 130 -32.58 -3.58 -3.48
CA LYS A 130 -32.46 -3.51 -4.94
C LYS A 130 -33.13 -4.71 -5.60
N LEU A 131 -32.85 -5.92 -5.14
CA LEU A 131 -33.44 -7.15 -5.65
C LEU A 131 -34.99 -7.13 -5.48
N ALA A 132 -35.47 -6.70 -4.31
CA ALA A 132 -36.92 -6.58 -4.07
C ALA A 132 -37.58 -5.56 -5.05
N ALA A 133 -36.92 -4.45 -5.34
CA ALA A 133 -37.41 -3.46 -6.30
C ALA A 133 -37.41 -4.01 -7.74
N ASP A 134 -36.41 -4.81 -8.12
CA ASP A 134 -36.34 -5.40 -9.45
C ASP A 134 -37.39 -6.51 -9.63
N LEU A 135 -37.56 -7.39 -8.63
CA LEU A 135 -38.64 -8.41 -8.62
C LEU A 135 -40.01 -7.77 -8.71
N ALA A 136 -40.24 -6.66 -8.00
CA ALA A 136 -41.51 -5.92 -8.09
C ALA A 136 -41.76 -5.35 -9.49
N LYS A 137 -40.74 -4.86 -10.20
CA LYS A 137 -40.86 -4.39 -11.61
C LYS A 137 -41.19 -5.54 -12.54
N GLU A 138 -40.71 -6.74 -12.27
CA GLU A 138 -40.99 -7.96 -13.04
C GLU A 138 -42.34 -8.61 -12.67
N GLY A 139 -43.04 -8.05 -11.69
CA GLY A 139 -44.33 -8.55 -11.22
C GLY A 139 -44.24 -9.79 -10.33
N ILE A 140 -43.05 -10.15 -9.85
CA ILE A 140 -42.82 -11.27 -8.93
C ILE A 140 -43.14 -10.80 -7.51
N THR A 141 -44.12 -11.41 -6.86
CA THR A 141 -44.61 -11.03 -5.53
C THR A 141 -44.95 -12.26 -4.68
N GLY A 142 -45.25 -12.06 -3.40
CA GLY A 142 -45.65 -13.15 -2.48
C GLY A 142 -44.49 -14.11 -2.17
N ASP A 143 -44.80 -15.39 -1.98
CA ASP A 143 -43.86 -16.42 -1.54
C ASP A 143 -42.68 -16.57 -2.50
N GLN A 144 -42.92 -16.46 -3.81
CA GLN A 144 -41.89 -16.56 -4.82
C GLN A 144 -40.83 -15.42 -4.69
N ALA A 145 -41.27 -14.22 -4.37
CA ALA A 145 -40.34 -13.09 -4.11
C ALA A 145 -39.54 -13.33 -2.81
N VAL A 146 -40.19 -13.88 -1.78
CA VAL A 146 -39.53 -14.23 -0.52
C VAL A 146 -38.46 -15.29 -0.74
N ASP A 147 -38.75 -16.34 -1.51
CA ASP A 147 -37.79 -17.41 -1.81
C ASP A 147 -36.54 -16.86 -2.54
N LEU A 148 -36.74 -15.94 -3.49
CA LEU A 148 -35.63 -15.30 -4.21
C LEU A 148 -34.82 -14.33 -3.31
N LEU A 149 -35.51 -13.58 -2.43
CA LEU A 149 -34.84 -12.67 -1.47
C LEU A 149 -34.07 -13.42 -0.40
N GLU A 150 -34.34 -14.69 -0.15
CA GLU A 150 -33.58 -15.57 0.75
C GLU A 150 -32.66 -16.53 -0.02
N SER A 151 -32.50 -16.34 -1.33
CA SER A 151 -31.56 -17.11 -2.15
C SER A 151 -30.16 -16.55 -2.06
N ARG A 152 -29.22 -17.31 -1.50
CA ARG A 152 -27.80 -16.93 -1.37
C ARG A 152 -27.17 -16.54 -2.71
N ASP A 153 -27.50 -17.26 -3.78
CA ASP A 153 -26.87 -17.09 -5.09
C ASP A 153 -27.15 -15.71 -5.70
N GLU A 154 -28.30 -15.10 -5.38
CA GLU A 154 -28.67 -13.74 -5.80
C GLU A 154 -27.75 -12.64 -5.24
N TYR A 155 -27.02 -12.94 -4.17
CA TYR A 155 -26.07 -12.03 -3.52
C TYR A 155 -24.64 -12.34 -3.94
N THR A 156 -24.26 -13.61 -3.90
CA THR A 156 -22.89 -14.02 -4.20
C THR A 156 -22.51 -13.80 -5.66
N ALA A 157 -23.47 -13.90 -6.60
CA ALA A 157 -23.27 -13.56 -8.01
C ALA A 157 -22.89 -12.09 -8.23
N GLU A 158 -23.29 -11.20 -7.33
CA GLU A 158 -22.96 -9.76 -7.35
C GLU A 158 -21.78 -9.41 -6.44
N GLY A 159 -21.07 -10.42 -5.90
CA GLY A 159 -19.94 -10.22 -5.00
C GLY A 159 -20.34 -9.69 -3.62
N VAL A 160 -21.60 -9.90 -3.20
CA VAL A 160 -22.10 -9.53 -1.88
C VAL A 160 -22.12 -10.76 -0.98
N PHE A 161 -21.60 -10.63 0.24
CA PHE A 161 -21.65 -11.70 1.23
C PHE A 161 -23.08 -12.01 1.64
N TRP A 162 -23.40 -13.30 1.74
CA TRP A 162 -24.66 -13.73 2.31
C TRP A 162 -24.66 -13.57 3.82
N VAL A 163 -25.69 -12.90 4.36
CA VAL A 163 -25.87 -12.72 5.81
C VAL A 163 -27.07 -13.53 6.29
N PRO A 164 -26.86 -14.65 7.02
CA PRO A 164 -27.92 -15.45 7.60
C PRO A 164 -28.81 -14.64 8.57
N PRO A 165 -30.10 -14.98 8.75
CA PRO A 165 -31.02 -14.23 9.60
C PRO A 165 -30.52 -13.95 11.01
N GLU A 166 -29.85 -14.92 11.65
CA GLU A 166 -29.27 -14.81 12.98
C GLU A 166 -28.02 -13.91 13.06
N ALA A 167 -27.40 -13.58 11.91
CA ALA A 167 -26.26 -12.69 11.81
C ALA A 167 -26.63 -11.27 11.36
N ARG A 168 -27.88 -11.03 10.97
CA ARG A 168 -28.35 -9.71 10.54
C ARG A 168 -28.26 -8.69 11.69
N TRP A 169 -27.81 -7.50 11.37
CA TRP A 169 -27.55 -6.47 12.39
C TRP A 169 -28.78 -6.10 13.21
N GLU A 170 -29.94 -6.02 12.58
CA GLU A 170 -31.22 -5.76 13.26
C GLU A 170 -31.50 -6.79 14.36
N PHE A 171 -31.26 -8.08 14.08
CA PHE A 171 -31.40 -9.14 15.09
C PHE A 171 -30.44 -8.94 16.25
N LEU A 172 -29.14 -8.73 15.99
CA LEU A 172 -28.13 -8.52 17.03
C LEU A 172 -28.41 -7.28 17.85
N GLN A 173 -28.78 -6.17 17.21
CA GLN A 173 -29.14 -4.93 17.88
C GLN A 173 -30.36 -5.10 18.81
N SER A 174 -31.39 -5.84 18.37
CA SER A 174 -32.55 -6.14 19.22
C SER A 174 -32.17 -6.89 20.50
N LYS A 175 -31.03 -7.56 20.52
CA LYS A 175 -30.49 -8.35 21.64
C LYS A 175 -29.32 -7.68 22.35
N ALA A 176 -28.90 -6.47 21.95
CA ALA A 176 -27.69 -5.80 22.45
C ALA A 176 -27.62 -5.65 23.98
N LYS A 177 -28.78 -5.56 24.65
CA LYS A 177 -28.88 -5.41 26.13
C LYS A 177 -28.99 -6.75 26.88
N GLN A 178 -29.00 -7.89 26.16
CA GLN A 178 -29.12 -9.21 26.78
C GLN A 178 -27.76 -9.73 27.25
N PRO A 179 -27.70 -10.49 28.35
CA PRO A 179 -26.45 -11.07 28.87
C PRO A 179 -25.74 -11.98 27.85
N GLU A 180 -26.47 -12.57 26.93
CA GLU A 180 -26.00 -13.51 25.93
C GLU A 180 -25.45 -12.84 24.66
N ILE A 181 -25.45 -11.51 24.55
CA ILE A 181 -25.06 -10.78 23.34
C ILE A 181 -23.68 -11.23 22.79
N GLY A 182 -22.70 -11.48 23.66
CA GLY A 182 -21.39 -12.00 23.23
C GLY A 182 -21.48 -13.35 22.51
N LYS A 183 -22.31 -14.28 23.04
CA LYS A 183 -22.52 -15.58 22.40
C LYS A 183 -23.28 -15.46 21.08
N LEU A 184 -24.24 -14.53 21.01
CA LEU A 184 -25.00 -14.29 19.78
C LEU A 184 -24.09 -13.73 18.68
N ILE A 185 -23.16 -12.84 19.03
CA ILE A 185 -22.18 -12.31 18.06
C ILE A 185 -21.23 -13.43 17.61
N ASP A 186 -20.69 -14.25 18.53
CA ASP A 186 -19.85 -15.39 18.16
C ASP A 186 -20.58 -16.36 17.21
N SER A 187 -21.86 -16.67 17.49
CA SER A 187 -22.69 -17.50 16.62
C SER A 187 -22.98 -16.85 15.27
N ALA A 188 -23.17 -15.54 15.22
CA ALA A 188 -23.36 -14.79 13.99
C ALA A 188 -22.10 -14.83 13.11
N MET A 189 -20.91 -14.66 13.71
CA MET A 189 -19.63 -14.80 13.00
C MET A 189 -19.45 -16.21 12.42
N ASP A 190 -19.80 -17.25 13.21
CA ASP A 190 -19.77 -18.64 12.73
C ASP A 190 -20.72 -18.85 11.55
N ALA A 191 -21.96 -18.37 11.64
CA ALA A 191 -22.96 -18.51 10.59
C ALA A 191 -22.52 -17.81 9.28
N VAL A 192 -21.96 -16.61 9.39
CA VAL A 192 -21.41 -15.89 8.21
C VAL A 192 -20.26 -16.66 7.57
N GLU A 193 -19.34 -17.24 8.35
CA GLU A 193 -18.22 -18.03 7.80
C GLU A 193 -18.66 -19.33 7.13
N VAL A 194 -19.69 -19.98 7.66
CA VAL A 194 -20.25 -21.21 7.07
C VAL A 194 -20.80 -20.93 5.68
N GLU A 195 -21.51 -19.84 5.54
CA GLU A 195 -22.15 -19.44 4.29
C GLU A 195 -21.20 -18.77 3.27
N ASN A 196 -20.07 -18.22 3.73
CA ASN A 196 -19.11 -17.52 2.89
C ASN A 196 -17.71 -18.16 3.00
N PRO A 197 -17.37 -19.12 2.11
CA PRO A 197 -16.12 -19.89 2.21
C PRO A 197 -14.83 -19.03 2.21
N SER A 198 -14.85 -17.86 1.57
CA SER A 198 -13.72 -16.92 1.55
C SER A 198 -13.42 -16.29 2.93
N LEU A 199 -14.40 -16.30 3.84
CA LEU A 199 -14.27 -15.79 5.20
C LEU A 199 -13.99 -16.88 6.25
N ARG A 200 -13.87 -18.14 5.83
CA ARG A 200 -13.71 -19.26 6.77
C ARG A 200 -12.47 -19.11 7.64
N GLY A 201 -12.64 -19.09 8.97
CA GLY A 201 -11.58 -18.95 9.94
C GLY A 201 -11.01 -17.51 10.05
N VAL A 202 -11.68 -16.52 9.45
CA VAL A 202 -11.22 -15.13 9.40
C VAL A 202 -11.83 -14.29 10.52
N LEU A 203 -13.12 -14.48 10.81
CA LEU A 203 -13.84 -13.62 11.73
C LEU A 203 -13.47 -13.88 13.20
N PRO A 204 -13.36 -12.84 14.04
CA PRO A 204 -13.06 -13.01 15.46
C PRO A 204 -14.26 -13.61 16.19
N LYS A 205 -14.01 -14.62 17.06
CA LYS A 205 -15.02 -15.35 17.84
C LYS A 205 -14.64 -15.38 19.31
N ASN A 206 -14.55 -14.22 19.92
CA ASN A 206 -14.13 -14.06 21.30
C ASN A 206 -14.97 -13.04 22.07
N TYR A 207 -16.23 -12.83 21.64
CA TYR A 207 -17.14 -11.88 22.25
C TYR A 207 -17.82 -12.43 23.52
N ALA A 208 -17.90 -13.76 23.69
CA ALA A 208 -18.48 -14.41 24.87
C ALA A 208 -17.49 -14.54 26.05
N ARG A 209 -16.26 -14.02 25.93
CA ARG A 209 -15.26 -14.16 26.98
C ARG A 209 -15.61 -13.38 28.26
N PRO A 210 -15.27 -13.92 29.45
CA PRO A 210 -15.64 -13.30 30.73
C PRO A 210 -14.99 -11.92 30.97
N SER A 211 -13.86 -11.63 30.33
CA SER A 211 -13.16 -10.32 30.45
C SER A 211 -13.85 -9.19 29.68
N LEU A 212 -14.79 -9.51 28.79
CA LEU A 212 -15.50 -8.49 28.02
C LEU A 212 -16.80 -8.07 28.73
N ASP A 213 -16.88 -6.81 29.11
CA ASP A 213 -18.08 -6.24 29.75
C ASP A 213 -19.26 -6.24 28.76
N VAL A 214 -20.26 -7.07 29.05
CA VAL A 214 -21.46 -7.26 28.22
C VAL A 214 -22.22 -5.94 27.99
N ARG A 215 -22.27 -5.04 28.98
CA ARG A 215 -22.94 -3.77 28.84
C ARG A 215 -22.23 -2.87 27.85
N ARG A 216 -20.89 -2.78 27.96
CA ARG A 216 -20.07 -1.99 27.04
C ARG A 216 -20.12 -2.54 25.62
N LEU A 217 -20.16 -3.87 25.49
CA LEU A 217 -20.35 -4.54 24.19
C LEU A 217 -21.69 -4.15 23.57
N GLY A 218 -22.79 -4.18 24.34
CA GLY A 218 -24.10 -3.75 23.88
C GLY A 218 -24.15 -2.27 23.48
N GLU A 219 -23.51 -1.38 24.27
CA GLU A 219 -23.37 0.05 23.92
C GLU A 219 -22.62 0.24 22.61
N LEU A 220 -21.60 -0.59 22.34
CA LEU A 220 -20.84 -0.53 21.09
C LEU A 220 -21.67 -0.99 19.90
N VAL A 221 -22.46 -2.06 20.04
CA VAL A 221 -23.40 -2.53 19.00
C VAL A 221 -24.43 -1.44 18.67
N ASP A 222 -25.04 -0.82 19.69
CA ASP A 222 -26.00 0.27 19.49
C ASP A 222 -25.36 1.50 18.80
N LEU A 223 -24.12 1.83 19.15
CA LEU A 223 -23.41 2.95 18.53
C LEU A 223 -23.08 2.69 17.06
N ILE A 224 -22.57 1.50 16.74
CA ILE A 224 -22.27 1.10 15.36
C ILE A 224 -23.55 1.08 14.52
N ALA A 225 -24.67 0.66 15.09
CA ALA A 225 -25.98 0.73 14.43
C ALA A 225 -26.38 2.16 14.02
N GLY A 226 -26.06 3.14 14.88
CA GLY A 226 -26.37 4.56 14.64
C GLY A 226 -25.50 5.23 13.57
N LEU A 227 -24.51 4.55 13.02
CA LEU A 227 -23.59 5.13 12.04
C LEU A 227 -24.17 5.32 10.64
N GLY A 228 -25.48 5.14 10.43
CA GLY A 228 -26.18 5.53 9.21
C GLY A 228 -25.47 5.25 7.88
N LEU A 229 -24.76 4.12 7.79
CA LEU A 229 -23.88 3.76 6.69
C LEU A 229 -24.64 3.45 5.39
N GLY A 230 -25.97 3.36 5.47
CA GLY A 230 -26.88 3.09 4.37
C GLY A 230 -27.55 4.30 3.71
N ALA A 231 -27.25 5.55 4.11
CA ALA A 231 -27.80 6.71 3.42
C ALA A 231 -27.18 6.84 2.00
N ALA A 232 -28.04 7.03 1.01
CA ALA A 232 -27.68 7.07 -0.43
C ALA A 232 -26.57 8.06 -0.79
N GLU A 233 -26.29 9.05 0.04
CA GLU A 233 -25.23 10.05 -0.10
C GLU A 233 -23.87 9.58 0.44
N HIS A 234 -23.82 8.49 1.22
CA HIS A 234 -22.61 7.92 1.83
C HIS A 234 -22.25 6.54 1.28
N ARG A 235 -22.89 6.12 0.19
CA ARG A 235 -22.77 4.79 -0.43
C ARG A 235 -21.46 4.48 -1.12
N GLU A 236 -20.47 5.32 -0.98
CA GLU A 236 -19.14 4.96 -1.48
C GLU A 236 -18.60 3.84 -0.58
N LYS A 237 -18.33 2.68 -1.18
CA LYS A 237 -17.60 1.54 -0.57
C LYS A 237 -16.36 1.98 0.21
N ASP A 238 -15.90 3.20 -0.04
CA ASP A 238 -14.77 3.85 0.62
C ASP A 238 -15.06 4.30 2.06
N LEU A 239 -16.32 4.58 2.47
CA LEU A 239 -16.61 5.11 3.81
C LEU A 239 -16.20 4.13 4.92
N LEU A 240 -16.59 2.88 4.82
CA LEU A 240 -16.25 1.87 5.82
C LEU A 240 -14.80 1.42 5.73
N GLY A 241 -14.25 1.37 4.53
CA GLY A 241 -12.83 1.21 4.33
C GLY A 241 -12.04 2.32 5.02
N ARG A 242 -12.50 3.57 4.97
CA ARG A 242 -11.92 4.72 5.69
C ARG A 242 -12.05 4.57 7.20
N VAL A 243 -13.21 4.15 7.71
CA VAL A 243 -13.39 3.85 9.14
C VAL A 243 -12.42 2.76 9.58
N TYR A 244 -12.30 1.70 8.79
CA TYR A 244 -11.39 0.60 9.09
C TYR A 244 -9.93 1.07 9.12
N GLU A 245 -9.48 1.85 8.13
CA GLU A 245 -8.15 2.47 8.09
C GLU A 245 -7.92 3.44 9.27
N TYR A 246 -8.92 4.26 9.62
CA TYR A 246 -8.84 5.15 10.76
C TYR A 246 -8.59 4.38 12.06
N PHE A 247 -9.36 3.30 12.29
CA PHE A 247 -9.16 2.46 13.46
C PHE A 247 -7.79 1.79 13.47
N LEU A 248 -7.35 1.23 12.34
CA LEU A 248 -6.02 0.63 12.23
C LEU A 248 -4.93 1.64 12.56
N GLY A 249 -5.01 2.86 12.01
CA GLY A 249 -4.06 3.94 12.30
C GLY A 249 -4.06 4.37 13.77
N ARG A 250 -5.24 4.50 14.39
CA ARG A 250 -5.37 4.86 15.82
C ARG A 250 -4.85 3.75 16.74
N PHE A 251 -5.11 2.49 16.42
CA PHE A 251 -4.56 1.36 17.18
C PHE A 251 -3.05 1.29 17.07
N ALA A 252 -2.48 1.44 15.86
CA ALA A 252 -1.04 1.49 15.67
C ALA A 252 -0.38 2.61 16.46
N SER A 253 -1.00 3.78 16.51
CA SER A 253 -0.55 4.93 17.32
C SER A 253 -0.53 4.64 18.83
N GLN A 254 -1.46 3.80 19.34
CA GLN A 254 -1.56 3.46 20.78
C GLN A 254 -0.69 2.27 21.20
N GLU A 255 -0.48 1.29 20.33
CA GLU A 255 0.32 0.10 20.62
C GLU A 255 1.79 0.43 20.88
N GLY A 256 2.29 1.56 20.36
CA GLY A 256 3.62 2.09 20.66
C GLY A 256 4.75 1.07 20.41
N LYS A 257 5.83 1.17 21.19
CA LYS A 257 7.06 0.37 21.01
C LYS A 257 6.93 -1.14 21.34
N GLY A 258 5.79 -1.59 21.85
CA GLY A 258 5.61 -2.95 22.37
C GLY A 258 4.90 -3.93 21.43
N GLY A 259 4.25 -3.46 20.39
CA GLY A 259 3.30 -4.27 19.62
C GLY A 259 3.87 -5.04 18.42
N GLY A 260 5.10 -4.83 17.99
CA GLY A 260 5.70 -5.56 16.84
C GLY A 260 5.01 -5.35 15.48
N GLU A 261 3.82 -4.76 15.46
CA GLU A 261 3.04 -4.50 14.25
C GLU A 261 3.27 -3.07 13.75
N PHE A 262 4.14 -2.91 12.76
CA PHE A 262 4.42 -1.60 12.17
C PHE A 262 3.36 -1.26 11.12
N TYR A 263 2.41 -0.40 11.47
CA TYR A 263 1.52 0.21 10.49
C TYR A 263 2.32 1.15 9.58
N THR A 264 2.31 0.89 8.28
CA THR A 264 2.99 1.75 7.31
C THR A 264 2.15 3.01 7.07
N PRO A 265 2.71 4.21 7.26
CA PRO A 265 1.98 5.46 7.01
C PRO A 265 1.47 5.53 5.58
N ARG A 266 0.24 6.02 5.41
CA ARG A 266 -0.44 6.09 4.12
C ARG A 266 0.39 6.84 3.05
N SER A 267 1.04 7.94 3.43
CA SER A 267 1.88 8.72 2.52
C SER A 267 3.10 7.93 2.03
N VAL A 268 3.68 7.05 2.87
CA VAL A 268 4.80 6.17 2.48
C VAL A 268 4.33 5.06 1.54
N VAL A 269 3.18 4.44 1.86
CA VAL A 269 2.58 3.41 0.97
C VAL A 269 2.26 4.00 -0.39
N ARG A 270 1.64 5.18 -0.40
CA ARG A 270 1.31 5.90 -1.64
C ARG A 270 2.56 6.22 -2.46
N LEU A 271 3.62 6.73 -1.81
CA LEU A 271 4.89 7.00 -2.48
C LEU A 271 5.46 5.73 -3.14
N LEU A 272 5.47 4.59 -2.42
CA LEU A 272 5.94 3.32 -2.99
C LEU A 272 5.11 2.90 -4.21
N VAL A 273 3.79 2.97 -4.11
CA VAL A 273 2.88 2.58 -5.20
C VAL A 273 3.04 3.50 -6.40
N GLU A 274 3.11 4.83 -6.20
CA GLU A 274 3.29 5.80 -7.28
C GLU A 274 4.69 5.71 -7.93
N MET A 275 5.72 5.23 -7.22
CA MET A 275 7.04 4.97 -7.84
C MET A 275 7.09 3.67 -8.63
N ILE A 276 6.36 2.63 -8.20
CA ILE A 276 6.39 1.30 -8.84
C ILE A 276 5.35 1.17 -9.95
N GLU A 277 4.20 1.85 -9.80
CA GLU A 277 3.08 1.85 -10.75
C GLU A 277 2.60 0.43 -11.13
N PRO A 278 1.99 -0.30 -10.18
CA PRO A 278 1.53 -1.67 -10.42
C PRO A 278 0.21 -1.70 -11.22
N TYR A 279 0.27 -1.38 -12.51
CA TYR A 279 -0.92 -1.34 -13.38
C TYR A 279 -1.54 -2.72 -13.63
N GLN A 280 -0.71 -3.75 -13.79
CA GLN A 280 -1.16 -5.09 -14.12
C GLN A 280 -0.11 -6.13 -13.76
N GLY A 281 -0.52 -7.24 -13.14
CA GLY A 281 0.36 -8.36 -12.82
C GLY A 281 0.24 -8.83 -11.37
N ARG A 282 1.24 -9.56 -10.90
CA ARG A 282 1.27 -10.16 -9.56
C ARG A 282 1.94 -9.23 -8.58
N VAL A 283 1.18 -8.78 -7.59
CA VAL A 283 1.65 -7.93 -6.47
C VAL A 283 1.85 -8.82 -5.24
N TYR A 284 3.02 -8.77 -4.62
CA TYR A 284 3.36 -9.60 -3.46
C TYR A 284 3.90 -8.78 -2.30
N ASP A 285 3.48 -9.14 -1.09
CA ASP A 285 4.04 -8.64 0.17
C ASP A 285 4.26 -9.82 1.15
N PRO A 286 5.53 -10.18 1.46
CA PRO A 286 5.85 -11.30 2.35
C PRO A 286 5.62 -11.00 3.84
N CYS A 287 5.22 -9.78 4.20
CA CYS A 287 4.96 -9.33 5.57
C CYS A 287 3.81 -8.30 5.56
N CYS A 288 2.67 -8.70 4.95
CA CYS A 288 1.64 -7.79 4.46
C CYS A 288 0.89 -7.01 5.55
N GLY A 289 1.11 -7.33 6.83
CA GLY A 289 0.42 -6.65 7.92
C GLY A 289 -1.10 -6.70 7.72
N SER A 290 -1.74 -5.55 7.82
CA SER A 290 -3.19 -5.41 7.57
C SER A 290 -3.58 -5.27 6.08
N GLY A 291 -2.66 -5.49 5.14
CA GLY A 291 -2.91 -5.44 3.70
C GLY A 291 -2.93 -4.02 3.10
N GLY A 292 -2.35 -3.04 3.79
CA GLY A 292 -2.37 -1.63 3.36
C GLY A 292 -1.71 -1.38 1.99
N MET A 293 -0.62 -2.10 1.67
CA MET A 293 0.05 -2.02 0.36
C MET A 293 -0.88 -2.43 -0.78
N PHE A 294 -1.64 -3.52 -0.60
CA PHE A 294 -2.58 -4.02 -1.60
C PHE A 294 -3.74 -3.06 -1.85
N VAL A 295 -4.29 -2.48 -0.78
CA VAL A 295 -5.37 -1.50 -0.87
C VAL A 295 -4.94 -0.27 -1.67
N GLN A 296 -3.74 0.23 -1.47
CA GLN A 296 -3.24 1.38 -2.23
C GLN A 296 -2.88 1.01 -3.67
N SER A 297 -2.38 -0.21 -3.91
CA SER A 297 -2.13 -0.70 -5.27
C SER A 297 -3.42 -0.79 -6.09
N GLU A 298 -4.49 -1.32 -5.51
CA GLU A 298 -5.81 -1.39 -6.16
C GLU A 298 -6.38 0.01 -6.44
N ARG A 299 -6.28 0.92 -5.46
CA ARG A 299 -6.68 2.33 -5.65
C ARG A 299 -5.89 3.02 -6.77
N PHE A 300 -4.61 2.70 -6.90
CA PHE A 300 -3.78 3.22 -7.99
C PHE A 300 -4.31 2.72 -9.35
N VAL A 301 -4.60 1.42 -9.48
CA VAL A 301 -5.17 0.84 -10.69
C VAL A 301 -6.51 1.49 -11.04
N GLU A 302 -7.43 1.61 -10.08
CA GLU A 302 -8.74 2.25 -10.28
C GLU A 302 -8.59 3.74 -10.69
N ALA A 303 -7.67 4.47 -10.08
CA ALA A 303 -7.43 5.88 -10.38
C ALA A 303 -6.91 6.11 -11.81
N HIS A 304 -6.22 5.12 -12.37
CA HIS A 304 -5.67 5.18 -13.73
C HIS A 304 -6.55 4.47 -14.77
N GLY A 305 -7.81 4.16 -14.42
CA GLY A 305 -8.80 3.60 -15.33
C GLY A 305 -8.66 2.09 -15.57
N GLY A 306 -7.86 1.41 -14.77
CA GLY A 306 -7.79 -0.05 -14.76
C GLY A 306 -9.00 -0.69 -14.08
N GLY A 307 -9.19 -1.97 -14.34
CA GLY A 307 -10.26 -2.78 -13.77
C GLY A 307 -9.86 -3.49 -12.48
N ARG A 308 -10.86 -3.89 -11.71
CA ARG A 308 -10.64 -4.86 -10.63
C ARG A 308 -10.08 -6.13 -11.24
N ASN A 309 -9.11 -6.75 -10.58
CA ASN A 309 -8.40 -7.94 -11.02
C ASN A 309 -7.33 -7.71 -12.11
N ASP A 310 -6.99 -6.48 -12.46
CA ASP A 310 -5.81 -6.21 -13.28
C ASP A 310 -4.54 -6.60 -12.53
N ILE A 311 -4.56 -6.50 -11.19
CA ILE A 311 -3.52 -7.04 -10.33
C ILE A 311 -4.01 -8.29 -9.58
N ALA A 312 -3.13 -9.28 -9.44
CA ALA A 312 -3.36 -10.47 -8.62
C ALA A 312 -2.54 -10.31 -7.32
N VAL A 313 -3.24 -10.29 -6.19
CA VAL A 313 -2.69 -9.99 -4.87
C VAL A 313 -2.27 -11.26 -4.15
N TYR A 314 -1.00 -11.32 -3.76
CA TYR A 314 -0.40 -12.40 -2.96
C TYR A 314 0.24 -11.81 -1.71
N GLY A 315 0.05 -12.46 -0.57
CA GLY A 315 0.66 -11.98 0.67
C GLY A 315 0.96 -13.09 1.66
N GLN A 316 1.77 -12.76 2.65
CA GLN A 316 2.02 -13.62 3.78
C GLN A 316 2.17 -12.77 5.04
N GLU A 317 1.68 -13.28 6.18
CA GLU A 317 1.74 -12.61 7.47
C GLU A 317 2.01 -13.63 8.57
N LEU A 318 2.91 -13.29 9.49
CA LEU A 318 3.31 -14.18 10.59
C LEU A 318 2.25 -14.26 11.68
N ASN A 319 1.60 -13.15 11.98
CA ASN A 319 0.67 -13.03 13.10
C ASN A 319 -0.75 -13.43 12.68
N ASP A 320 -1.36 -14.41 13.38
CA ASP A 320 -2.73 -14.90 13.14
C ASP A 320 -3.76 -13.76 13.10
N THR A 321 -3.73 -12.91 14.11
CA THR A 321 -4.74 -11.86 14.23
C THR A 321 -4.57 -10.78 13.16
N THR A 322 -3.34 -10.45 12.80
CA THR A 322 -3.03 -9.50 11.72
C THR A 322 -3.38 -10.07 10.35
N TRP A 323 -3.12 -11.37 10.11
CA TRP A 323 -3.56 -12.07 8.91
C TRP A 323 -5.09 -12.01 8.72
N ARG A 324 -5.86 -12.25 9.81
CA ARG A 324 -7.32 -12.11 9.78
C ARG A 324 -7.76 -10.67 9.48
N LEU A 325 -7.09 -9.69 10.08
CA LEU A 325 -7.36 -8.28 9.79
C LEU A 325 -7.10 -7.94 8.30
N ALA A 326 -6.01 -8.46 7.72
CA ALA A 326 -5.75 -8.30 6.29
C ALA A 326 -6.86 -8.91 5.43
N LYS A 327 -7.27 -10.14 5.72
CA LYS A 327 -8.39 -10.80 5.03
C LYS A 327 -9.68 -9.97 5.09
N MET A 328 -10.07 -9.49 6.27
CA MET A 328 -11.25 -8.62 6.43
C MET A 328 -11.09 -7.30 5.68
N ASN A 329 -9.91 -6.66 5.78
CA ASN A 329 -9.61 -5.38 5.12
C ASN A 329 -9.74 -5.47 3.59
N LEU A 330 -9.23 -6.55 3.00
CA LEU A 330 -9.31 -6.78 1.56
C LEU A 330 -10.73 -7.17 1.13
N ALA A 331 -11.41 -8.01 1.91
CA ALA A 331 -12.79 -8.43 1.66
C ALA A 331 -13.78 -7.25 1.65
N ILE A 332 -13.65 -6.30 2.58
CA ILE A 332 -14.45 -5.05 2.61
C ILE A 332 -14.38 -4.32 1.26
N ARG A 333 -13.24 -4.35 0.59
CA ARG A 333 -13.00 -3.63 -0.66
C ARG A 333 -13.27 -4.48 -1.90
N GLY A 334 -13.63 -5.75 -1.70
CA GLY A 334 -13.82 -6.71 -2.78
C GLY A 334 -12.51 -7.03 -3.53
N ILE A 335 -11.37 -6.93 -2.84
CA ILE A 335 -10.05 -7.26 -3.37
C ILE A 335 -9.83 -8.76 -3.18
N GLU A 336 -9.78 -9.50 -4.27
CA GLU A 336 -9.41 -10.92 -4.24
C GLU A 336 -7.92 -11.06 -3.90
N SER A 337 -7.61 -11.93 -2.94
CA SER A 337 -6.23 -12.09 -2.47
C SER A 337 -5.92 -13.51 -2.03
N ASP A 338 -4.75 -13.98 -2.37
CA ASP A 338 -4.15 -15.18 -1.82
C ASP A 338 -3.13 -14.80 -0.73
N LEU A 339 -3.56 -14.85 0.53
CA LEU A 339 -2.70 -14.63 1.70
C LEU A 339 -2.23 -15.97 2.32
N GLY A 340 -2.24 -17.04 1.53
CA GLY A 340 -2.00 -18.40 2.00
C GLY A 340 -3.19 -18.98 2.78
N PRO A 341 -3.17 -20.30 3.04
CA PRO A 341 -4.23 -20.99 3.76
C PRO A 341 -4.29 -20.63 5.26
N ARG A 342 -3.23 -20.03 5.78
CA ARG A 342 -3.06 -19.62 7.17
C ARG A 342 -1.94 -18.59 7.28
N TRP A 343 -1.75 -18.02 8.46
CA TRP A 343 -0.56 -17.24 8.80
C TRP A 343 0.70 -18.11 8.82
N GLY A 344 1.86 -17.54 8.55
CA GLY A 344 3.12 -18.28 8.51
C GLY A 344 4.34 -17.38 8.39
N ASP A 345 5.47 -17.88 8.88
CA ASP A 345 6.77 -17.20 8.81
C ASP A 345 7.35 -17.31 7.39
N SER A 346 7.50 -16.19 6.72
CA SER A 346 8.01 -16.10 5.34
C SER A 346 9.46 -16.59 5.17
N PHE A 347 10.24 -16.63 6.24
CA PHE A 347 11.56 -17.21 6.20
C PHE A 347 11.55 -18.74 6.29
N HIS A 348 10.73 -19.31 7.19
CA HIS A 348 10.73 -20.74 7.52
C HIS A 348 9.64 -21.52 6.79
N GLU A 349 8.58 -20.85 6.36
CA GLU A 349 7.45 -21.48 5.69
C GLU A 349 6.95 -20.61 4.53
N ASP A 350 7.45 -20.87 3.34
CA ASP A 350 7.03 -20.16 2.12
C ASP A 350 5.67 -20.70 1.65
N LEU A 351 4.61 -19.93 1.88
CA LEU A 351 3.25 -20.31 1.47
C LEU A 351 2.98 -20.11 -0.04
N HIS A 352 3.92 -19.47 -0.76
CA HIS A 352 3.84 -19.21 -2.20
C HIS A 352 5.12 -19.65 -2.92
N PRO A 353 5.54 -20.92 -2.85
CA PRO A 353 6.88 -21.37 -3.30
C PRO A 353 7.15 -21.09 -4.77
N ASP A 354 6.14 -21.23 -5.62
CA ASP A 354 6.25 -21.07 -7.09
C ASP A 354 6.00 -19.62 -7.56
N LEU A 355 5.65 -18.71 -6.65
CA LEU A 355 5.35 -17.33 -7.00
C LEU A 355 6.59 -16.60 -7.49
N LYS A 356 6.45 -15.97 -8.68
CA LYS A 356 7.35 -14.94 -9.19
C LYS A 356 6.53 -13.67 -9.41
N ALA A 357 6.73 -12.70 -8.53
CA ALA A 357 5.99 -11.46 -8.50
C ALA A 357 6.52 -10.45 -9.52
N ASP A 358 5.61 -9.73 -10.14
CA ASP A 358 5.94 -8.64 -11.04
C ASP A 358 6.21 -7.37 -10.24
N PHE A 359 5.52 -7.22 -9.10
CA PHE A 359 5.70 -6.13 -8.15
C PHE A 359 5.79 -6.67 -6.72
N ILE A 360 6.73 -6.16 -5.94
CA ILE A 360 6.81 -6.41 -4.50
C ILE A 360 6.77 -5.06 -3.79
N LEU A 361 5.83 -4.88 -2.87
CA LEU A 361 5.73 -3.69 -2.02
C LEU A 361 5.66 -4.16 -0.58
N ALA A 362 6.67 -3.85 0.21
CA ALA A 362 6.76 -4.38 1.56
C ALA A 362 7.37 -3.40 2.57
N ASN A 363 6.88 -3.46 3.80
CA ASN A 363 7.49 -2.81 4.96
C ASN A 363 7.79 -3.87 6.03
N PRO A 364 8.90 -4.62 5.87
CA PRO A 364 9.25 -5.65 6.85
C PRO A 364 9.62 -5.03 8.19
N PRO A 365 9.45 -5.77 9.29
CA PRO A 365 9.83 -5.31 10.61
C PRO A 365 11.34 -5.00 10.67
N PHE A 366 11.71 -3.83 11.23
CA PHE A 366 13.08 -3.32 11.21
C PHE A 366 13.99 -4.04 12.22
N ASN A 367 15.16 -4.42 11.77
CA ASN A 367 16.26 -4.90 12.62
C ASN A 367 15.89 -6.10 13.53
N ILE A 368 15.08 -7.05 13.06
CA ILE A 368 14.74 -8.25 13.85
C ILE A 368 16.01 -9.05 14.11
N SER A 369 16.24 -9.40 15.38
CA SER A 369 17.36 -10.26 15.82
C SER A 369 16.98 -11.74 15.84
N ASP A 370 15.75 -12.08 16.22
CA ASP A 370 15.29 -13.45 16.43
C ASP A 370 14.45 -13.96 15.24
N TRP A 371 15.08 -14.04 14.07
CA TRP A 371 14.42 -14.50 12.84
C TRP A 371 14.79 -15.94 12.44
N GLY A 372 15.47 -16.68 13.31
CA GLY A 372 15.88 -18.08 13.08
C GLY A 372 16.98 -18.25 12.03
N GLY A 373 17.78 -17.22 11.77
CA GLY A 373 18.81 -17.21 10.73
C GLY A 373 19.87 -18.29 10.86
N ASP A 374 20.10 -18.84 12.06
CA ASP A 374 21.01 -19.98 12.28
C ASP A 374 20.57 -21.24 11.53
N GLN A 375 19.26 -21.46 11.40
CA GLN A 375 18.69 -22.62 10.70
C GLN A 375 18.69 -22.46 9.18
N LEU A 376 18.85 -21.22 8.69
CA LEU A 376 18.72 -20.86 7.28
C LEU A 376 20.06 -20.49 6.63
N ARG A 377 21.22 -20.81 7.23
CA ARG A 377 22.54 -20.38 6.71
C ARG A 377 22.83 -20.85 5.30
N GLU A 378 22.33 -22.02 4.90
CA GLU A 378 22.53 -22.62 3.58
C GLU A 378 21.31 -22.48 2.66
N ASP A 379 20.39 -21.57 2.97
CA ASP A 379 19.18 -21.36 2.19
C ASP A 379 19.52 -20.84 0.78
N ALA A 380 18.90 -21.42 -0.23
CA ALA A 380 19.14 -21.10 -1.65
C ALA A 380 18.76 -19.64 -2.02
N ARG A 381 17.96 -18.97 -1.20
CA ARG A 381 17.58 -17.56 -1.38
C ARG A 381 18.77 -16.60 -1.16
N TRP A 382 19.81 -17.03 -0.43
CA TRP A 382 20.96 -16.18 -0.08
C TRP A 382 21.99 -16.08 -1.20
N LYS A 383 21.56 -15.64 -2.38
CA LYS A 383 22.41 -15.49 -3.58
C LYS A 383 23.66 -14.64 -3.32
N TYR A 384 23.53 -13.60 -2.50
CA TYR A 384 24.60 -12.62 -2.26
C TYR A 384 25.42 -12.92 -0.99
N GLY A 385 25.03 -13.94 -0.25
CA GLY A 385 25.66 -14.41 0.97
C GLY A 385 24.67 -14.55 2.13
N ALA A 386 24.98 -15.39 3.12
CA ALA A 386 24.12 -15.62 4.26
C ALA A 386 23.95 -14.32 5.07
N PRO A 387 22.70 -13.89 5.36
CA PRO A 387 22.46 -12.70 6.17
C PRO A 387 22.91 -12.89 7.61
N PRO A 388 23.19 -11.79 8.34
CA PRO A 388 23.53 -11.87 9.76
C PRO A 388 22.39 -12.48 10.58
N VAL A 389 22.72 -13.41 11.49
CA VAL A 389 21.73 -14.01 12.39
C VAL A 389 21.07 -12.96 13.29
N GLY A 390 21.81 -11.95 13.73
CA GLY A 390 21.30 -10.89 14.60
C GLY A 390 20.59 -9.73 13.91
N ASN A 391 20.37 -9.78 12.57
CA ASN A 391 19.63 -8.73 11.84
C ASN A 391 19.06 -9.25 10.53
N ALA A 392 17.75 -9.21 10.38
CA ALA A 392 17.03 -9.76 9.23
C ALA A 392 16.94 -8.81 8.02
N ASN A 393 17.43 -7.55 8.07
CA ASN A 393 17.24 -6.59 6.99
C ASN A 393 17.69 -7.15 5.63
N TYR A 394 18.85 -7.77 5.56
CA TYR A 394 19.37 -8.38 4.32
C TYR A 394 18.78 -9.76 4.01
N ALA A 395 18.16 -10.42 4.98
CA ALA A 395 17.34 -11.60 4.73
C ALA A 395 16.05 -11.20 3.99
N TRP A 396 15.38 -10.14 4.40
CA TRP A 396 14.21 -9.60 3.71
C TRP A 396 14.53 -9.16 2.28
N LEU A 397 15.61 -8.39 2.07
CA LEU A 397 16.03 -7.98 0.72
C LEU A 397 16.27 -9.17 -0.20
N GLN A 398 16.97 -10.22 0.27
CA GLN A 398 17.28 -11.39 -0.55
C GLN A 398 16.06 -12.30 -0.77
N LEU A 399 15.19 -12.47 0.24
CA LEU A 399 13.92 -13.17 0.09
C LEU A 399 13.09 -12.52 -1.02
N MET A 400 12.88 -11.20 -0.95
CA MET A 400 12.11 -10.48 -1.96
C MET A 400 12.77 -10.53 -3.33
N ALA A 401 14.10 -10.34 -3.41
CA ALA A 401 14.84 -10.51 -4.66
C ALA A 401 14.63 -11.91 -5.25
N SER A 402 14.57 -12.97 -4.45
CA SER A 402 14.33 -14.34 -4.91
C SER A 402 12.94 -14.55 -5.50
N LYS A 403 11.97 -13.76 -5.04
CA LYS A 403 10.56 -13.81 -5.48
C LYS A 403 10.26 -12.95 -6.71
N LEU A 404 11.15 -12.06 -7.11
CA LEU A 404 10.93 -11.24 -8.30
C LEU A 404 10.91 -12.07 -9.58
N SER A 405 9.98 -11.75 -10.47
CA SER A 405 9.98 -12.21 -11.87
C SER A 405 11.20 -11.63 -12.62
N PRO A 406 11.53 -12.13 -13.81
CA PRO A 406 12.66 -11.59 -14.60
C PRO A 406 12.54 -10.10 -14.96
N ARG A 407 11.34 -9.53 -14.88
CA ARG A 407 11.06 -8.10 -15.11
C ARG A 407 10.50 -7.42 -13.87
N GLY A 408 10.53 -8.10 -12.73
CA GLY A 408 9.92 -7.63 -11.49
C GLY A 408 10.68 -6.49 -10.84
N VAL A 409 9.91 -5.63 -10.17
CA VAL A 409 10.37 -4.48 -9.39
C VAL A 409 9.90 -4.62 -7.95
N ALA A 410 10.76 -4.27 -6.98
CA ALA A 410 10.39 -4.24 -5.57
C ALA A 410 10.63 -2.85 -4.97
N GLY A 411 9.70 -2.38 -4.13
CA GLY A 411 9.84 -1.22 -3.26
C GLY A 411 9.74 -1.65 -1.80
N ILE A 412 10.81 -1.44 -1.06
CA ILE A 412 10.99 -2.02 0.27
C ILE A 412 11.36 -0.92 1.25
N VAL A 413 10.64 -0.85 2.37
CA VAL A 413 10.96 0.08 3.46
C VAL A 413 11.93 -0.59 4.42
N LEU A 414 13.06 0.06 4.71
CA LEU A 414 14.03 -0.42 5.71
C LEU A 414 14.58 0.73 6.55
N ALA A 415 15.07 0.41 7.74
CA ALA A 415 15.80 1.37 8.55
C ALA A 415 17.07 1.86 7.85
N ASN A 416 17.42 3.14 8.01
CA ASN A 416 18.59 3.76 7.36
C ASN A 416 19.92 3.04 7.65
N GLY A 417 20.01 2.29 8.76
CA GLY A 417 21.17 1.46 9.06
C GLY A 417 21.51 0.46 7.96
N SER A 418 20.51 -0.04 7.22
CA SER A 418 20.71 -0.95 6.09
C SER A 418 21.57 -0.36 4.97
N LEU A 419 21.56 0.97 4.79
CA LEU A 419 22.32 1.66 3.75
C LEU A 419 23.84 1.69 3.99
N SER A 420 24.28 1.60 5.23
CA SER A 420 25.68 1.86 5.60
C SER A 420 26.32 0.81 6.51
N SER A 421 25.56 -0.07 7.14
CA SER A 421 26.09 -1.09 8.05
C SER A 421 27.12 -1.97 7.36
N GLN A 422 28.22 -2.24 8.10
CA GLN A 422 29.31 -3.14 7.71
C GLN A 422 29.35 -4.38 8.63
N GLN A 423 28.42 -4.46 9.58
CA GLN A 423 28.43 -5.51 10.58
C GLN A 423 28.12 -6.88 9.97
N SER A 424 28.79 -7.90 10.47
CA SER A 424 28.49 -9.33 10.19
C SER A 424 28.30 -9.66 8.71
N GLY A 425 28.99 -8.96 7.79
CA GLY A 425 28.95 -9.26 6.36
C GLY A 425 27.89 -8.49 5.55
N GLU A 426 27.06 -7.64 6.18
CA GLU A 426 26.04 -6.84 5.47
C GLU A 426 26.62 -6.00 4.34
N GLY A 427 27.79 -5.38 4.55
CA GLY A 427 28.49 -4.61 3.52
C GLY A 427 28.85 -5.41 2.27
N ALA A 428 29.27 -6.69 2.46
CA ALA A 428 29.61 -7.57 1.34
C ALA A 428 28.37 -8.04 0.57
N ILE A 429 27.24 -8.27 1.27
CA ILE A 429 25.96 -8.60 0.62
C ILE A 429 25.50 -7.39 -0.21
N ARG A 430 25.52 -6.19 0.36
CA ARG A 430 25.13 -4.94 -0.32
C ARG A 430 25.98 -4.69 -1.56
N GLN A 431 27.31 -4.86 -1.45
CA GLN A 431 28.23 -4.75 -2.58
C GLN A 431 27.80 -5.68 -3.72
N LYS A 432 27.60 -6.96 -3.44
CA LYS A 432 27.21 -7.94 -4.48
C LYS A 432 25.84 -7.62 -5.09
N MET A 433 24.89 -7.09 -4.34
CA MET A 433 23.58 -6.67 -4.87
C MET A 433 23.73 -5.48 -5.84
N VAL A 434 24.63 -4.54 -5.57
CA VAL A 434 24.92 -3.42 -6.47
C VAL A 434 25.69 -3.90 -7.70
N GLU A 435 26.71 -4.75 -7.52
CA GLU A 435 27.51 -5.33 -8.62
C GLU A 435 26.66 -6.23 -9.55
N ASP A 436 25.60 -6.89 -9.02
CA ASP A 436 24.63 -7.69 -9.81
C ASP A 436 23.55 -6.78 -10.45
N ASP A 437 23.72 -5.47 -10.39
CA ASP A 437 22.85 -4.45 -10.96
C ASP A 437 21.37 -4.54 -10.50
N LEU A 438 21.14 -5.06 -9.29
CA LEU A 438 19.80 -5.27 -8.73
C LEU A 438 19.21 -4.00 -8.11
N VAL A 439 20.07 -3.14 -7.49
CA VAL A 439 19.61 -1.92 -6.83
C VAL A 439 19.37 -0.83 -7.87
N GLU A 440 18.14 -0.30 -7.94
CA GLU A 440 17.75 0.73 -8.92
C GLU A 440 17.72 2.14 -8.32
N CYS A 441 17.08 2.29 -7.15
CA CYS A 441 16.94 3.59 -6.52
C CYS A 441 16.95 3.46 -5.00
N ILE A 442 17.47 4.47 -4.31
CA ILE A 442 17.43 4.63 -2.85
C ILE A 442 16.87 6.00 -2.51
N VAL A 443 15.79 6.02 -1.69
CA VAL A 443 15.19 7.26 -1.18
C VAL A 443 15.38 7.33 0.33
N ALA A 444 16.07 8.36 0.83
CA ALA A 444 16.14 8.63 2.27
C ALA A 444 14.92 9.44 2.70
N LEU A 445 14.10 8.88 3.57
CA LEU A 445 12.87 9.50 4.05
C LEU A 445 13.14 10.45 5.26
N PRO A 446 12.26 11.44 5.49
CA PRO A 446 12.30 12.24 6.70
C PRO A 446 12.03 11.39 7.95
N SER A 447 12.51 11.84 9.10
CA SER A 447 12.16 11.27 10.39
C SER A 447 10.71 11.56 10.77
N GLN A 448 10.20 10.84 11.77
CA GLN A 448 8.86 11.06 12.35
C GLN A 448 7.69 10.75 11.40
N LEU A 449 7.89 9.98 10.34
CA LEU A 449 6.80 9.48 9.49
C LEU A 449 6.04 8.32 10.15
N PHE A 450 6.73 7.47 10.90
CA PHE A 450 6.15 6.26 11.50
C PHE A 450 5.66 6.54 12.93
N TYR A 451 4.44 6.07 13.25
CA TYR A 451 3.84 6.26 14.59
C TYR A 451 4.58 5.50 15.68
N SER A 452 5.12 4.32 15.36
CA SER A 452 5.75 3.42 16.32
C SER A 452 7.24 3.68 16.55
N THR A 453 7.89 4.40 15.63
CA THR A 453 9.33 4.67 15.71
C THR A 453 9.70 6.02 15.13
N GLN A 454 10.68 6.69 15.75
CA GLN A 454 11.32 7.89 15.21
C GLN A 454 12.55 7.56 14.34
N ILE A 455 12.85 6.27 14.15
CA ILE A 455 14.00 5.83 13.37
C ILE A 455 13.79 6.27 11.92
N PRO A 456 14.75 6.99 11.32
CA PRO A 456 14.68 7.35 9.92
C PRO A 456 14.68 6.09 9.05
N ALA A 457 13.76 6.02 8.09
CA ALA A 457 13.66 4.93 7.15
C ALA A 457 14.15 5.35 5.75
N SER A 458 14.41 4.36 4.94
CA SER A 458 14.75 4.52 3.53
C SER A 458 13.94 3.55 2.68
N LEU A 459 13.68 3.94 1.44
CA LEU A 459 13.10 3.07 0.44
C LEU A 459 14.20 2.48 -0.43
N TRP A 460 14.15 1.17 -0.59
CA TRP A 460 14.98 0.41 -1.51
C TRP A 460 14.15 0.00 -2.71
N PHE A 461 14.59 0.38 -3.91
CA PHE A 461 14.00 -0.13 -5.13
C PHE A 461 14.95 -1.12 -5.77
N LEU A 462 14.47 -2.36 -5.93
CA LEU A 462 15.17 -3.44 -6.61
C LEU A 462 14.48 -3.68 -7.96
N ASN A 463 15.26 -3.80 -9.04
CA ASN A 463 14.74 -4.03 -10.37
C ASN A 463 15.59 -5.09 -11.10
N ARG A 464 14.91 -6.13 -11.62
CA ARG A 464 15.57 -7.17 -12.41
C ARG A 464 15.78 -6.82 -13.87
N ASN A 465 15.21 -5.72 -14.34
CA ASN A 465 15.28 -5.31 -15.73
C ASN A 465 15.44 -3.79 -15.85
N LYS A 466 16.65 -3.30 -15.70
CA LYS A 466 16.99 -1.87 -15.83
C LYS A 466 17.18 -1.43 -17.30
N GLN A 467 17.21 -2.38 -18.24
CA GLN A 467 17.39 -2.11 -19.66
C GLN A 467 16.11 -1.65 -20.36
N ASN A 468 14.97 -2.27 -20.02
CA ASN A 468 13.70 -2.06 -20.72
C ASN A 468 12.59 -1.75 -19.69
N GLY A 469 11.70 -0.84 -20.05
CA GLY A 469 10.50 -0.54 -19.26
C GLY A 469 9.51 -1.70 -19.19
N HIS A 470 8.44 -1.50 -18.43
CA HIS A 470 7.29 -2.40 -18.44
C HIS A 470 6.60 -2.39 -19.81
N ALA A 471 6.07 -3.53 -20.24
CA ALA A 471 5.19 -3.68 -21.39
C ALA A 471 5.68 -3.05 -22.71
N ASN A 472 6.88 -3.38 -23.18
CA ASN A 472 7.42 -2.98 -24.50
C ASN A 472 7.81 -1.51 -24.68
N SER A 473 7.82 -0.69 -23.65
CA SER A 473 8.37 0.67 -23.71
C SER A 473 9.90 0.61 -23.59
N ALA A 474 10.61 1.17 -24.54
CA ALA A 474 12.06 1.33 -24.47
C ALA A 474 12.36 2.56 -23.60
N TRP A 475 12.52 2.35 -22.30
CA TRP A 475 12.97 3.40 -21.39
C TRP A 475 14.49 3.61 -21.50
N ARG A 476 15.01 4.60 -20.78
CA ARG A 476 16.44 4.85 -20.72
C ARG A 476 17.22 3.60 -20.25
N GLU A 477 18.36 3.33 -20.86
CA GLU A 477 19.33 2.35 -20.34
C GLU A 477 19.87 2.83 -19.00
N ARG A 478 19.75 2.01 -17.95
CA ARG A 478 20.09 2.37 -16.56
C ARG A 478 21.00 1.34 -15.89
N ARG A 479 21.49 0.33 -16.65
CA ARG A 479 22.42 -0.67 -16.11
C ARG A 479 23.69 0.00 -15.61
N GLY A 480 24.20 -0.44 -14.45
CA GLY A 480 25.37 0.11 -13.80
C GLY A 480 25.15 1.46 -13.11
N GLU A 481 23.91 1.95 -13.03
CA GLU A 481 23.56 3.19 -12.35
C GLU A 481 22.57 2.95 -11.21
N VAL A 482 22.63 3.78 -10.17
CA VAL A 482 21.68 3.84 -9.07
C VAL A 482 21.25 5.28 -8.85
N LEU A 483 19.95 5.53 -8.77
CA LEU A 483 19.41 6.85 -8.40
C LEU A 483 19.38 7.00 -6.87
N PHE A 484 19.89 8.10 -6.40
CA PHE A 484 19.81 8.51 -4.99
C PHE A 484 18.92 9.74 -4.83
N ILE A 485 17.92 9.67 -3.94
CA ILE A 485 17.02 10.78 -3.60
C ILE A 485 17.11 11.04 -2.10
N ASP A 486 17.46 12.26 -1.72
CA ASP A 486 17.47 12.71 -0.32
C ASP A 486 16.20 13.51 -0.01
N ALA A 487 15.16 12.82 0.43
CA ALA A 487 13.89 13.41 0.80
C ALA A 487 13.80 13.82 2.28
N ARG A 488 14.90 13.77 3.06
CA ARG A 488 14.90 14.04 4.51
C ARG A 488 14.43 15.44 4.89
N LYS A 489 14.49 16.40 3.98
CA LYS A 489 14.01 17.78 4.18
C LYS A 489 12.54 17.97 3.81
N LEU A 490 11.88 16.97 3.22
CA LEU A 490 10.49 17.02 2.80
C LEU A 490 9.53 16.68 3.96
N GLY A 491 8.23 16.83 3.69
CA GLY A 491 7.15 16.54 4.63
C GLY A 491 6.85 17.70 5.58
N SER A 492 5.60 17.74 6.00
CA SER A 492 5.05 18.74 6.92
C SER A 492 4.69 18.10 8.26
N MET A 493 4.85 18.84 9.36
CA MET A 493 4.44 18.36 10.69
C MET A 493 2.92 18.43 10.81
N VAL A 494 2.29 17.29 11.06
CA VAL A 494 0.84 17.18 11.34
C VAL A 494 0.57 17.49 12.82
N ASP A 495 1.48 17.06 13.70
CA ASP A 495 1.46 17.34 15.12
C ASP A 495 2.91 17.51 15.65
N ARG A 496 3.09 17.56 16.99
CA ARG A 496 4.41 17.77 17.61
C ARG A 496 5.40 16.64 17.37
N THR A 497 4.92 15.46 17.02
CA THR A 497 5.71 14.21 16.96
C THR A 497 5.60 13.51 15.62
N HIS A 498 4.63 13.87 14.80
CA HIS A 498 4.32 13.18 13.56
C HIS A 498 4.43 14.08 12.33
N ARG A 499 5.10 13.58 11.30
CA ARG A 499 5.29 14.20 9.99
C ARG A 499 4.56 13.40 8.92
N GLU A 500 4.09 14.07 7.88
CA GLU A 500 3.48 13.43 6.71
C GLU A 500 4.07 14.02 5.42
N LEU A 501 4.24 13.17 4.40
CA LEU A 501 4.56 13.63 3.05
C LEU A 501 3.27 14.14 2.40
N ILE A 502 3.29 15.39 1.95
CA ILE A 502 2.18 16.00 1.22
C ILE A 502 2.23 15.61 -0.27
N ASP A 503 1.18 15.92 -1.02
CA ASP A 503 1.06 15.56 -2.44
C ASP A 503 2.19 16.12 -3.29
N GLU A 504 2.65 17.33 -3.01
CA GLU A 504 3.78 17.97 -3.68
C GLU A 504 5.11 17.27 -3.42
N ASP A 505 5.32 16.76 -2.20
CA ASP A 505 6.51 15.99 -1.84
C ASP A 505 6.55 14.66 -2.59
N ILE A 506 5.40 13.95 -2.61
CA ILE A 506 5.25 12.68 -3.33
C ILE A 506 5.49 12.91 -4.83
N ALA A 507 4.80 13.89 -5.41
CA ALA A 507 4.94 14.23 -6.83
C ALA A 507 6.38 14.61 -7.20
N LYS A 508 7.10 15.33 -6.33
CA LYS A 508 8.49 15.68 -6.55
C LYS A 508 9.40 14.45 -6.60
N ILE A 509 9.22 13.51 -5.69
CA ILE A 509 10.02 12.28 -5.64
C ILE A 509 9.69 11.39 -6.84
N THR A 510 8.41 11.15 -7.12
CA THR A 510 7.94 10.26 -8.20
C THR A 510 8.33 10.80 -9.57
N SER A 511 8.09 12.09 -9.84
CA SER A 511 8.49 12.70 -11.12
C SER A 511 10.00 12.63 -11.37
N THR A 512 10.82 12.79 -10.33
CA THR A 512 12.27 12.62 -10.43
C THR A 512 12.65 11.19 -10.81
N TYR A 513 12.01 10.21 -10.20
CA TYR A 513 12.27 8.79 -10.47
C TYR A 513 11.83 8.40 -11.90
N HIS A 514 10.63 8.80 -12.32
CA HIS A 514 10.12 8.52 -13.67
C HIS A 514 10.92 9.23 -14.77
N ALA A 515 11.31 10.50 -14.55
CA ALA A 515 12.22 11.22 -15.45
C ALA A 515 13.57 10.51 -15.57
N TRP A 516 14.17 10.05 -14.46
CA TRP A 516 15.43 9.30 -14.48
C TRP A 516 15.30 7.97 -15.24
N ARG A 517 14.16 7.31 -15.16
CA ARG A 517 13.88 6.09 -15.93
C ARG A 517 13.66 6.36 -17.42
N GLY A 518 13.44 7.61 -17.83
CA GLY A 518 13.15 8.01 -19.20
C GLY A 518 11.77 7.56 -19.65
N GLU A 519 10.80 7.63 -18.75
CA GLU A 519 9.41 7.29 -19.06
C GLU A 519 8.78 8.35 -19.96
N PRO A 520 7.86 7.96 -20.86
CA PRO A 520 7.12 8.92 -21.67
C PRO A 520 6.45 9.98 -20.79
N ASP A 521 6.51 11.24 -21.22
CA ASP A 521 5.87 12.39 -20.55
C ASP A 521 6.41 12.76 -19.16
N ALA A 522 7.45 12.05 -18.64
CA ALA A 522 8.05 12.33 -17.34
C ALA A 522 9.04 13.53 -17.36
N GLY A 523 9.40 14.03 -18.56
CA GLY A 523 10.39 15.10 -18.73
C GLY A 523 11.83 14.62 -18.65
N ASP A 524 12.77 15.56 -18.74
CA ASP A 524 14.21 15.27 -18.71
C ASP A 524 14.72 15.23 -17.26
N TYR A 525 15.49 14.19 -16.95
CA TYR A 525 16.17 14.07 -15.66
C TYR A 525 17.44 14.92 -15.63
N GLN A 526 17.64 15.59 -14.50
CA GLN A 526 18.89 16.25 -14.15
C GLN A 526 19.19 16.04 -12.66
N ASP A 527 20.47 15.88 -12.32
CA ASP A 527 20.90 15.88 -10.93
C ASP A 527 20.57 17.23 -10.26
N VAL A 528 20.02 17.18 -9.05
CA VAL A 528 19.66 18.35 -8.26
C VAL A 528 20.44 18.35 -6.96
N LEU A 529 21.33 19.31 -6.80
CA LEU A 529 22.21 19.43 -5.64
C LEU A 529 21.40 19.42 -4.33
N GLY A 530 21.80 18.54 -3.41
CA GLY A 530 21.14 18.37 -2.12
C GLY A 530 19.79 17.62 -2.16
N PHE A 531 19.36 17.11 -3.35
CA PHE A 531 18.10 16.40 -3.48
C PHE A 531 18.23 15.07 -4.23
N CYS A 532 18.76 15.04 -5.45
CA CYS A 532 18.90 13.79 -6.20
C CYS A 532 20.17 13.77 -7.06
N ALA A 533 20.73 12.56 -7.25
CA ALA A 533 21.83 12.31 -8.16
C ALA A 533 21.82 10.86 -8.65
N SER A 534 22.21 10.65 -9.92
CA SER A 534 22.53 9.34 -10.46
C SER A 534 24.00 9.02 -10.25
N ALA A 535 24.33 7.86 -9.73
CA ALA A 535 25.72 7.44 -9.53
C ALA A 535 26.00 6.09 -10.20
N THR A 536 27.18 5.97 -10.84
CA THR A 536 27.61 4.70 -11.44
C THR A 536 28.10 3.72 -10.37
N THR A 537 28.19 2.44 -10.73
CA THR A 537 28.71 1.39 -9.84
C THR A 537 30.14 1.72 -9.37
N GLU A 538 30.97 2.35 -10.24
CA GLU A 538 32.34 2.77 -9.89
C GLU A 538 32.33 3.87 -8.82
N GLN A 539 31.49 4.87 -8.98
CA GLN A 539 31.32 5.93 -7.97
C GLN A 539 30.83 5.39 -6.64
N ILE A 540 29.91 4.38 -6.68
CA ILE A 540 29.42 3.72 -5.49
C ILE A 540 30.53 2.90 -4.82
N ALA A 541 31.41 2.27 -5.59
CA ALA A 541 32.58 1.54 -5.08
C ALA A 541 33.57 2.46 -4.37
N GLU A 542 33.82 3.68 -4.87
CA GLU A 542 34.65 4.71 -4.21
C GLU A 542 34.12 5.03 -2.79
N HIS A 543 32.80 4.98 -2.60
CA HIS A 543 32.14 5.13 -1.32
C HIS A 543 31.97 3.82 -0.55
N ARG A 544 32.71 2.73 -0.91
CA ARG A 544 32.67 1.42 -0.26
C ARG A 544 31.26 0.81 -0.22
N PHE A 545 30.50 1.00 -1.28
CA PHE A 545 29.12 0.55 -1.42
C PHE A 545 28.18 1.01 -0.29
N VAL A 546 28.45 2.15 0.33
CA VAL A 546 27.53 2.81 1.25
C VAL A 546 26.49 3.57 0.43
N LEU A 547 25.21 3.23 0.60
CA LEU A 547 24.09 3.72 -0.24
C LEU A 547 23.33 4.89 0.39
N THR A 548 23.92 5.63 1.34
CA THR A 548 23.28 6.80 1.96
C THR A 548 23.20 7.95 0.96
N PRO A 549 21.99 8.40 0.53
CA PRO A 549 21.83 9.40 -0.53
C PRO A 549 22.62 10.68 -0.35
N GLY A 550 22.72 11.19 0.87
CA GLY A 550 23.50 12.40 1.16
C GLY A 550 24.99 12.36 0.79
N ARG A 551 25.54 11.17 0.45
CA ARG A 551 26.92 11.05 -0.07
C ARG A 551 27.04 11.37 -1.56
N TYR A 552 25.93 11.25 -2.28
CA TYR A 552 25.87 11.34 -3.75
C TYR A 552 25.25 12.66 -4.21
N VAL A 553 24.20 13.12 -3.52
CA VAL A 553 23.46 14.33 -3.94
C VAL A 553 24.23 15.64 -3.67
N GLY A 554 25.39 15.57 -3.00
CA GLY A 554 26.15 16.74 -2.58
C GLY A 554 25.47 17.50 -1.42
N THR A 555 26.14 18.53 -0.94
CA THR A 555 25.55 19.46 0.01
C THR A 555 25.14 20.72 -0.74
N ASP A 556 23.86 21.07 -0.63
CA ASP A 556 23.44 22.43 -0.87
C ASP A 556 24.22 23.25 0.17
N TYR A 557 25.28 23.91 -0.23
CA TYR A 557 25.99 24.82 0.66
C TYR A 557 24.94 25.84 1.08
N ALA A 558 24.35 25.65 2.27
CA ALA A 558 23.75 26.76 2.98
C ALA A 558 24.74 27.91 2.80
N GLN A 559 24.29 29.04 2.27
CA GLN A 559 25.09 30.22 2.00
C GLN A 559 26.18 30.28 3.05
N ASP A 560 27.43 30.21 2.59
CA ASP A 560 28.59 30.32 3.47
C ASP A 560 28.29 31.54 4.37
N ASP A 561 27.96 31.26 5.64
CA ASP A 561 27.63 32.31 6.60
C ASP A 561 28.81 33.23 6.84
N GLY A 562 29.92 32.97 6.10
CA GLY A 562 31.17 33.71 6.16
C GLY A 562 31.90 33.56 7.49
N GLU A 563 31.39 32.74 8.41
CA GLU A 563 32.03 32.45 9.69
C GLU A 563 33.17 31.44 9.47
N PRO A 564 34.42 31.80 9.76
CA PRO A 564 35.56 30.88 9.66
C PRO A 564 35.28 29.61 10.47
N ILE A 565 35.62 28.43 9.91
CA ILE A 565 35.33 27.13 10.54
C ILE A 565 35.89 27.03 11.97
N GLU A 566 37.00 27.67 12.23
CA GLU A 566 37.64 27.71 13.55
C GLU A 566 36.81 28.49 14.58
N GLU A 567 36.19 29.61 14.16
CA GLU A 567 35.31 30.42 14.99
C GLU A 567 33.99 29.68 15.24
N LYS A 568 33.42 29.06 14.21
CA LYS A 568 32.22 28.24 14.30
C LYS A 568 32.39 27.03 15.23
N VAL A 569 33.54 26.34 15.13
CA VAL A 569 33.89 25.23 16.04
C VAL A 569 34.06 25.72 17.46
N SER A 570 34.68 26.87 17.67
CA SER A 570 34.88 27.47 19.00
C SER A 570 33.55 27.83 19.64
N ARG A 571 32.67 28.50 18.89
CA ARG A 571 31.33 28.87 19.34
C ARG A 571 30.44 27.64 19.66
N LEU A 572 30.49 26.61 18.81
CA LEU A 572 29.73 25.38 19.04
C LEU A 572 30.24 24.61 20.26
N LYS A 573 31.56 24.61 20.52
CA LYS A 573 32.14 24.03 21.75
C LYS A 573 31.66 24.75 22.99
N GLU A 574 31.62 26.09 22.95
CA GLU A 574 31.14 26.89 24.07
C GLU A 574 29.64 26.67 24.34
N GLN A 575 28.81 26.62 23.26
CA GLN A 575 27.40 26.29 23.38
C GLN A 575 27.15 24.88 23.95
N LEU A 576 27.96 23.91 23.54
CA LEU A 576 27.91 22.55 24.07
C LEU A 576 28.26 22.51 25.55
N HIS A 577 29.27 23.29 25.97
CA HIS A 577 29.70 23.37 27.38
C HIS A 577 28.58 23.96 28.25
N LEU A 578 27.98 25.05 27.80
CA LEU A 578 26.82 25.66 28.49
C LEU A 578 25.61 24.72 28.56
N ALA A 579 25.39 23.93 27.51
CA ALA A 579 24.30 22.94 27.49
C ALA A 579 24.54 21.81 28.52
N PHE A 580 25.79 21.37 28.70
CA PHE A 580 26.15 20.40 29.73
C PHE A 580 25.98 20.97 31.14
N GLU A 581 26.44 22.20 31.38
CA GLU A 581 26.24 22.86 32.67
C GLU A 581 24.76 23.01 33.05
N GLU A 582 23.90 23.38 32.06
CA GLU A 582 22.47 23.47 32.29
C GLU A 582 21.83 22.09 32.49
N SER A 583 22.31 21.04 31.81
CA SER A 583 21.89 19.66 32.02
C SER A 583 22.18 19.20 33.45
N ASP A 584 23.40 19.46 33.94
CA ASP A 584 23.83 19.11 35.30
C ASP A 584 23.00 19.87 36.34
N ARG A 585 22.72 21.16 36.10
CA ARG A 585 21.86 21.99 36.95
C ARG A 585 20.43 21.43 37.03
N LEU A 586 19.85 21.07 35.87
CA LEU A 586 18.51 20.47 35.81
C LEU A 586 18.46 19.11 36.46
N GLN A 587 19.49 18.29 36.30
CA GLN A 587 19.61 17.00 36.96
C GLN A 587 19.63 17.16 38.50
N ALA A 588 20.39 18.11 39.01
CA ALA A 588 20.44 18.41 40.44
C ALA A 588 19.06 18.84 40.98
N LEU A 589 18.33 19.70 40.25
CA LEU A 589 16.97 20.12 40.61
C LEU A 589 15.98 18.93 40.61
N VAL A 590 16.07 18.04 39.64
CA VAL A 590 15.22 16.84 39.59
C VAL A 590 15.52 15.92 40.77
N MET A 591 16.80 15.71 41.09
CA MET A 591 17.20 14.88 42.26
C MET A 591 16.76 15.51 43.59
N GLU A 592 16.84 16.83 43.74
CA GLU A 592 16.31 17.56 44.91
C GLU A 592 14.78 17.41 45.02
N ALA A 593 14.05 17.55 43.90
CA ALA A 593 12.59 17.39 43.87
C ALA A 593 12.19 15.95 44.23
N LEU A 594 12.89 14.94 43.71
CA LEU A 594 12.67 13.54 44.06
C LEU A 594 12.96 13.26 45.53
N GLY A 595 14.03 13.81 46.08
CA GLY A 595 14.34 13.68 47.51
C GLY A 595 13.30 14.29 48.45
N ARG A 596 12.49 15.24 47.94
CA ARG A 596 11.34 15.81 48.70
C ARG A 596 10.09 14.90 48.62
N LEU A 597 10.00 14.00 47.66
CA LEU A 597 8.87 13.07 47.50
C LEU A 597 9.06 11.78 48.31
N ASP A 598 10.29 11.45 48.72
CA ASP A 598 10.59 10.24 49.49
C ASP A 598 10.39 10.36 51.04
N VAL A 599 9.75 11.45 51.48
CA VAL A 599 9.47 11.68 52.89
C VAL A 599 7.96 11.83 53.12
N GLY A 600 7.24 10.71 52.91
CA GLY A 600 5.84 10.62 53.20
C GLY A 600 5.40 9.17 53.45
#